data_4ab1de7fefec7430d71fcc42adf7820c
#
_entry.id   4ab1de7fefec7430d71fcc42adf7820c
#
_cell.length_a   1.000
_cell.length_b   1.000
_cell.length_c   1.000
_cell.angle_alpha   90.00
_cell.angle_beta   90.00
_cell.angle_gamma   90.00
#
_symmetry.space_group_name_H-M   'P 1'
#
loop_
_entity.id
_entity.type
_entity.pdbx_description
1 polymer ?
#
loop_
_entity_poly.entity_id
_entity_poly.type
_entity_poly.pdbx_seq_one_letter_code
_entity_poly.pdbx_strand_id
1 'polypeptide(L)'
;IVEIRDGHDNIPKALVIQPPPVVEVEMRVCVFKARNMVNKDVGGKNDLYFKLSLVGLDRTSTRFSETQSTDIHWFARDGVGSFNYRNIFHLTLPCNRINLRVSAYDKDLISGDDNIGENKIPLSKMCKELVRNVSTFGEMSPECVIQHKYDANEEPFSLNPFKNMMEGPMQGKWLKMYHPTLPGESQGEVEIMITLLPRKQAEERPVGKARELPNRDPELKEPDRAHLSLLNPLGSLALIMGPDMAKKIVFVILILGSLYMFVMSVFFIINDIIDAEITATINEKRAM
;
A
#
# COMPACT_ATOMS: atom_id res chain seq x y z
N ILE A 1 28.69 -34.86 -15.44
CA ILE A 1 30.10 -34.81 -15.89
C ILE A 1 30.53 -36.23 -16.08
N VAL A 2 30.92 -36.60 -17.28
CA VAL A 2 31.50 -37.93 -17.59
C VAL A 2 33.02 -37.72 -17.60
N GLU A 3 33.72 -38.37 -16.70
CA GLU A 3 35.17 -38.36 -16.64
C GLU A 3 35.70 -39.70 -17.15
N ILE A 4 36.48 -39.65 -18.22
CA ILE A 4 37.13 -40.84 -18.79
C ILE A 4 38.52 -40.93 -18.17
N ARG A 5 38.80 -42.03 -17.45
CA ARG A 5 40.08 -42.30 -16.78
C ARG A 5 40.72 -43.57 -17.30
N ASP A 6 42.02 -43.60 -17.21
CA ASP A 6 42.80 -44.77 -17.54
C ASP A 6 42.56 -45.88 -16.49
N GLY A 7 42.45 -47.14 -16.91
CA GLY A 7 42.03 -48.28 -16.07
C GLY A 7 42.95 -48.61 -14.89
N HIS A 8 44.02 -47.85 -14.68
CA HIS A 8 44.94 -47.97 -13.55
C HIS A 8 44.71 -46.98 -12.42
N ASP A 9 43.79 -46.04 -12.60
CA ASP A 9 43.49 -45.05 -11.58
C ASP A 9 42.53 -45.58 -10.50
N ASN A 10 42.79 -45.23 -9.24
CA ASN A 10 41.83 -45.46 -8.16
C ASN A 10 40.54 -44.70 -8.47
N ILE A 11 39.49 -45.43 -8.81
CA ILE A 11 38.18 -44.87 -9.07
C ILE A 11 37.65 -44.23 -7.75
N PRO A 12 37.52 -42.89 -7.66
CA PRO A 12 36.94 -42.29 -6.47
C PRO A 12 35.50 -42.79 -6.26
N LYS A 13 35.09 -42.94 -5.00
CA LYS A 13 33.71 -43.31 -4.67
C LYS A 13 32.72 -42.44 -5.46
N ALA A 14 31.73 -43.07 -6.05
CA ALA A 14 30.69 -42.38 -6.79
C ALA A 14 30.08 -41.27 -5.88
N LEU A 15 30.04 -40.06 -6.39
CA LEU A 15 29.39 -38.93 -5.69
C LEU A 15 27.88 -39.20 -5.68
N VAL A 16 27.33 -39.47 -4.52
CA VAL A 16 25.88 -39.59 -4.37
C VAL A 16 25.29 -38.18 -4.39
N ILE A 17 24.69 -37.82 -5.51
CA ILE A 17 23.96 -36.56 -5.62
C ILE A 17 22.62 -36.72 -4.91
N GLN A 18 22.52 -36.23 -3.70
CA GLN A 18 21.24 -36.19 -3.00
C GLN A 18 20.40 -35.00 -3.53
N PRO A 19 19.09 -35.20 -3.75
CA PRO A 19 18.23 -34.10 -4.10
C PRO A 19 18.16 -33.08 -2.93
N PRO A 20 17.99 -31.79 -3.21
CA PRO A 20 17.89 -30.81 -2.16
C PRO A 20 16.69 -31.12 -1.24
N PRO A 21 16.77 -30.78 0.06
CA PRO A 21 15.69 -31.02 1.00
C PRO A 21 14.42 -30.29 0.56
N VAL A 22 13.28 -30.87 0.93
CA VAL A 22 11.99 -30.18 0.80
C VAL A 22 11.82 -29.28 2.02
N VAL A 23 11.59 -28.01 1.78
CA VAL A 23 11.42 -27.01 2.83
C VAL A 23 10.09 -26.29 2.64
N GLU A 24 9.22 -26.35 3.64
CA GLU A 24 8.04 -25.50 3.70
C GLU A 24 8.44 -24.10 4.19
N VAL A 25 8.00 -23.07 3.49
CA VAL A 25 8.43 -21.68 3.67
C VAL A 25 7.22 -20.77 3.81
N GLU A 26 7.31 -19.85 4.76
CA GLU A 26 6.45 -18.69 4.82
C GLU A 26 7.17 -17.49 4.21
N MET A 27 6.48 -16.80 3.29
CA MET A 27 6.94 -15.54 2.71
C MET A 27 6.06 -14.40 3.21
N ARG A 28 6.68 -13.44 3.87
CA ARG A 28 6.04 -12.22 4.36
C ARG A 28 6.39 -11.07 3.44
N VAL A 29 5.38 -10.40 2.90
CA VAL A 29 5.55 -9.24 2.03
C VAL A 29 4.85 -8.05 2.67
N CYS A 30 5.63 -7.07 3.14
CA CYS A 30 5.11 -5.83 3.68
C CYS A 30 5.15 -4.73 2.63
N VAL A 31 3.99 -4.12 2.38
CA VAL A 31 3.85 -2.91 1.54
C VAL A 31 3.71 -1.73 2.50
N PHE A 32 4.65 -0.78 2.45
CA PHE A 32 4.67 0.35 3.38
C PHE A 32 4.02 1.59 2.77
N LYS A 33 4.62 2.14 1.74
CA LYS A 33 4.24 3.41 1.12
C LYS A 33 4.35 3.33 -0.40
N ALA A 34 3.64 4.23 -1.06
CA ALA A 34 3.81 4.51 -2.48
C ALA A 34 4.08 6.00 -2.69
N ARG A 35 4.82 6.34 -3.74
CA ARG A 35 5.11 7.72 -4.13
C ARG A 35 5.15 7.89 -5.64
N ASN A 36 4.92 9.12 -6.08
CA ASN A 36 4.96 9.50 -7.50
C ASN A 36 4.06 8.62 -8.39
N MET A 37 2.98 8.04 -7.81
CA MET A 37 2.04 7.24 -8.58
C MET A 37 1.27 8.12 -9.56
N VAL A 38 1.16 7.67 -10.80
CA VAL A 38 0.39 8.39 -11.81
C VAL A 38 -1.09 8.36 -11.44
N ASN A 39 -1.73 9.53 -11.48
CA ASN A 39 -3.16 9.65 -11.25
C ASN A 39 -3.93 9.21 -12.50
N LYS A 40 -4.93 8.37 -12.33
CA LYS A 40 -5.84 7.92 -13.40
C LYS A 40 -7.12 8.75 -13.41
N ASP A 41 -7.57 9.18 -12.24
CA ASP A 41 -8.79 9.97 -12.09
C ASP A 41 -8.62 11.44 -12.42
N VAL A 42 -9.70 12.02 -12.92
CA VAL A 42 -9.84 13.47 -13.11
C VAL A 42 -9.90 14.13 -11.74
N GLY A 43 -8.90 14.96 -11.42
CA GLY A 43 -8.79 15.63 -10.11
C GLY A 43 -7.59 15.21 -9.27
N GLY A 44 -6.71 14.35 -9.83
CA GLY A 44 -5.42 14.03 -9.23
C GLY A 44 -5.50 13.16 -7.98
N LYS A 45 -6.45 12.23 -7.94
CA LYS A 45 -6.63 11.27 -6.85
C LYS A 45 -6.69 9.87 -7.43
N ASN A 46 -6.29 8.90 -6.61
CA ASN A 46 -6.50 7.48 -6.87
C ASN A 46 -7.07 6.82 -5.62
N ASP A 47 -7.90 5.82 -5.79
CA ASP A 47 -8.28 4.89 -4.75
C ASP A 47 -7.31 3.70 -4.80
N LEU A 48 -6.08 3.99 -4.31
CA LEU A 48 -4.89 3.20 -4.57
C LEU A 48 -4.84 1.92 -3.74
N TYR A 49 -4.51 0.79 -4.38
CA TYR A 49 -4.20 -0.46 -3.70
C TYR A 49 -3.22 -1.32 -4.52
N PHE A 50 -2.63 -2.33 -3.90
CA PHE A 50 -1.69 -3.24 -4.55
C PHE A 50 -2.20 -4.67 -4.56
N LYS A 51 -2.06 -5.33 -5.73
CA LYS A 51 -2.19 -6.78 -5.86
C LYS A 51 -0.80 -7.41 -5.93
N LEU A 52 -0.58 -8.42 -5.09
CA LEU A 52 0.64 -9.18 -5.00
C LEU A 52 0.35 -10.60 -5.49
N SER A 53 0.93 -10.98 -6.63
CA SER A 53 0.70 -12.31 -7.23
C SER A 53 2.00 -13.12 -7.21
N LEU A 54 2.04 -14.14 -6.37
CA LEU A 54 3.11 -15.12 -6.33
C LEU A 54 2.85 -16.18 -7.41
N VAL A 55 3.78 -16.31 -8.35
CA VAL A 55 3.66 -17.24 -9.48
C VAL A 55 4.95 -18.06 -9.61
N GLY A 56 4.82 -19.35 -9.82
CA GLY A 56 5.97 -20.22 -9.98
C GLY A 56 5.60 -21.58 -10.56
N LEU A 57 6.61 -22.45 -10.65
CA LEU A 57 6.46 -23.86 -10.96
C LEU A 57 6.92 -24.66 -9.73
N ASP A 58 6.11 -25.61 -9.30
CA ASP A 58 6.48 -26.54 -8.23
C ASP A 58 7.53 -27.55 -8.68
N ARG A 59 7.86 -28.52 -7.83
CA ARG A 59 8.83 -29.60 -8.14
C ARG A 59 8.41 -30.45 -9.30
N THR A 60 7.12 -30.60 -9.56
CA THR A 60 6.53 -31.37 -10.65
C THR A 60 6.39 -30.57 -11.94
N SER A 61 6.88 -29.32 -11.95
CA SER A 61 6.71 -28.35 -13.02
C SER A 61 5.24 -27.91 -13.23
N THR A 62 4.39 -28.13 -12.24
CA THR A 62 3.02 -27.65 -12.24
C THR A 62 3.01 -26.17 -11.83
N ARG A 63 2.26 -25.36 -12.58
CA ARG A 63 2.13 -23.94 -12.30
C ARG A 63 1.26 -23.72 -11.07
N PHE A 64 1.73 -22.89 -10.15
CA PHE A 64 0.92 -22.36 -9.07
C PHE A 64 0.84 -20.82 -9.15
N SER A 65 -0.26 -20.27 -8.66
CA SER A 65 -0.46 -18.82 -8.58
C SER A 65 -1.36 -18.52 -7.39
N GLU A 66 -0.89 -17.61 -6.53
CA GLU A 66 -1.65 -17.09 -5.42
C GLU A 66 -1.62 -15.56 -5.48
N THR A 67 -2.78 -14.91 -5.31
CA THR A 67 -2.89 -13.45 -5.34
C THR A 67 -3.52 -12.96 -4.06
N GLN A 68 -2.88 -11.97 -3.45
CA GLN A 68 -3.38 -11.24 -2.28
C GLN A 68 -3.35 -9.74 -2.57
N SER A 69 -4.15 -8.96 -1.84
CA SER A 69 -4.22 -7.50 -2.00
C SER A 69 -3.97 -6.81 -0.67
N THR A 70 -3.51 -5.56 -0.75
CA THR A 70 -3.57 -4.64 0.39
C THR A 70 -5.00 -4.15 0.60
N ASP A 71 -5.22 -3.41 1.69
CA ASP A 71 -6.37 -2.52 1.80
C ASP A 71 -6.27 -1.35 0.80
N ILE A 72 -7.37 -0.60 0.63
CA ILE A 72 -7.44 0.54 -0.30
C ILE A 72 -7.11 1.82 0.45
N HIS A 73 -6.21 2.65 -0.11
CA HIS A 73 -6.02 4.03 0.31
C HIS A 73 -6.96 4.91 -0.50
N TRP A 74 -8.15 5.17 0.05
CA TRP A 74 -9.16 6.03 -0.56
C TRP A 74 -8.68 7.47 -0.67
N PHE A 75 -8.94 8.12 -1.80
CA PHE A 75 -8.60 9.52 -2.06
C PHE A 75 -7.09 9.83 -1.91
N ALA A 76 -6.22 8.89 -2.27
CA ALA A 76 -4.78 9.11 -2.31
C ALA A 76 -4.44 10.26 -3.28
N ARG A 77 -3.76 11.31 -2.78
CA ARG A 77 -3.43 12.50 -3.54
C ARG A 77 -1.94 12.58 -3.86
N ASP A 78 -1.63 13.37 -4.87
CA ASP A 78 -0.24 13.67 -5.24
C ASP A 78 0.60 12.42 -5.50
N GLY A 79 -0.07 11.31 -5.87
CA GLY A 79 0.58 10.04 -6.12
C GLY A 79 1.19 9.39 -4.86
N VAL A 80 0.73 9.76 -3.66
CA VAL A 80 1.25 9.22 -2.40
C VAL A 80 0.25 8.26 -1.78
N GLY A 81 0.70 7.06 -1.41
CA GLY A 81 -0.09 6.06 -0.69
C GLY A 81 0.59 5.60 0.59
N SER A 82 -0.19 5.31 1.64
CA SER A 82 0.29 4.72 2.89
C SER A 82 -0.49 3.45 3.18
N PHE A 83 0.21 2.33 3.42
CA PHE A 83 -0.41 1.01 3.57
C PHE A 83 -0.03 0.33 4.87
N ASN A 84 1.27 0.16 5.15
CA ASN A 84 1.76 -0.61 6.29
C ASN A 84 1.01 -1.95 6.40
N TYR A 85 1.02 -2.72 5.31
CA TYR A 85 0.18 -3.91 5.14
C TYR A 85 1.03 -5.15 4.87
N ARG A 86 0.86 -6.20 5.66
CA ARG A 86 1.54 -7.50 5.49
C ARG A 86 0.66 -8.49 4.75
N ASN A 87 1.21 -9.08 3.70
CA ASN A 87 0.66 -10.25 3.02
C ASN A 87 1.53 -11.48 3.36
N ILE A 88 0.90 -12.63 3.54
CA ILE A 88 1.58 -13.87 3.95
C ILE A 88 1.28 -14.94 2.90
N PHE A 89 2.32 -15.50 2.30
CA PHE A 89 2.24 -16.59 1.33
C PHE A 89 2.94 -17.83 1.86
N HIS A 90 2.44 -18.99 1.48
CA HIS A 90 3.05 -20.28 1.81
C HIS A 90 3.52 -20.97 0.54
N LEU A 91 4.72 -21.51 0.57
CA LEU A 91 5.30 -22.18 -0.58
C LEU A 91 6.21 -23.35 -0.14
N THR A 92 6.39 -24.32 -1.04
CA THR A 92 7.28 -25.45 -0.80
C THR A 92 8.48 -25.35 -1.74
N LEU A 93 9.69 -25.38 -1.19
CA LEU A 93 10.93 -25.36 -1.93
C LEU A 93 11.53 -26.77 -2.07
N PRO A 94 12.32 -27.04 -3.12
CA PRO A 94 12.65 -26.14 -4.22
C PRO A 94 11.49 -25.97 -5.21
N CYS A 95 11.39 -24.76 -5.77
CA CYS A 95 10.48 -24.44 -6.87
C CYS A 95 11.25 -23.70 -7.97
N ASN A 96 10.67 -23.64 -9.17
CA ASN A 96 11.30 -23.06 -10.35
C ASN A 96 10.51 -21.83 -10.83
N ARG A 97 11.23 -20.91 -11.50
CA ARG A 97 10.64 -19.71 -12.14
C ARG A 97 9.72 -18.91 -11.22
N ILE A 98 10.06 -18.86 -9.94
CA ILE A 98 9.25 -18.17 -8.93
C ILE A 98 9.47 -16.66 -9.02
N ASN A 99 8.37 -15.92 -9.10
CA ASN A 99 8.35 -14.46 -9.16
C ASN A 99 7.19 -13.92 -8.31
N LEU A 100 7.41 -12.78 -7.69
CA LEU A 100 6.36 -11.96 -7.11
C LEU A 100 6.04 -10.83 -8.08
N ARG A 101 4.82 -10.81 -8.62
CA ARG A 101 4.30 -9.66 -9.38
C ARG A 101 3.65 -8.71 -8.40
N VAL A 102 4.06 -7.45 -8.43
CA VAL A 102 3.46 -6.34 -7.69
C VAL A 102 2.76 -5.46 -8.70
N SER A 103 1.47 -5.25 -8.54
CA SER A 103 0.67 -4.43 -9.46
C SER A 103 -0.12 -3.39 -8.66
N ALA A 104 0.00 -2.12 -9.06
CA ALA A 104 -0.74 -1.00 -8.50
C ALA A 104 -2.04 -0.79 -9.28
N TYR A 105 -3.12 -0.60 -8.58
CA TYR A 105 -4.45 -0.36 -9.16
C TYR A 105 -5.10 0.87 -8.55
N ASP A 106 -5.89 1.53 -9.38
CA ASP A 106 -6.92 2.46 -8.97
C ASP A 106 -8.24 1.70 -8.85
N LYS A 107 -8.93 1.83 -7.72
CA LYS A 107 -10.19 1.15 -7.43
C LYS A 107 -11.35 1.96 -7.95
N ASP A 108 -12.02 1.46 -8.95
CA ASP A 108 -13.25 2.03 -9.48
C ASP A 108 -14.49 1.42 -8.83
N LEU A 109 -15.51 2.26 -8.59
CA LEU A 109 -16.78 1.82 -8.05
C LEU A 109 -17.75 1.25 -9.09
N ILE A 110 -17.63 1.67 -10.36
CA ILE A 110 -18.59 1.38 -11.43
C ILE A 110 -17.95 0.62 -12.59
N SER A 111 -16.71 0.95 -12.93
CA SER A 111 -15.92 0.31 -13.97
C SER A 111 -14.99 -0.77 -13.39
N GLY A 112 -14.20 -1.43 -14.24
CA GLY A 112 -13.13 -2.31 -13.77
C GLY A 112 -11.96 -1.50 -13.25
N ASP A 113 -11.26 -2.01 -12.22
CA ASP A 113 -10.11 -1.34 -11.62
C ASP A 113 -9.01 -1.08 -12.65
N ASP A 114 -8.51 0.16 -12.71
CA ASP A 114 -7.46 0.57 -13.63
C ASP A 114 -6.07 0.17 -13.14
N ASN A 115 -5.31 -0.51 -14.00
CA ASN A 115 -3.92 -0.82 -13.70
C ASN A 115 -3.05 0.42 -13.91
N ILE A 116 -2.44 0.92 -12.83
CA ILE A 116 -1.52 2.06 -12.87
C ILE A 116 -0.15 1.61 -13.37
N GLY A 117 0.34 0.50 -12.81
CA GLY A 117 1.67 -0.01 -13.16
C GLY A 117 1.98 -1.33 -12.47
N GLU A 118 2.99 -2.02 -12.98
CA GLU A 118 3.43 -3.31 -12.40
C GLU A 118 4.95 -3.48 -12.42
N ASN A 119 5.44 -4.36 -11.58
CA ASN A 119 6.80 -4.87 -11.62
C ASN A 119 6.84 -6.34 -11.17
N LYS A 120 7.90 -7.06 -11.58
CA LYS A 120 8.12 -8.47 -11.23
C LYS A 120 9.45 -8.61 -10.51
N ILE A 121 9.41 -9.21 -9.34
CA ILE A 121 10.58 -9.49 -8.51
C ILE A 121 10.92 -10.98 -8.65
N PRO A 122 12.10 -11.33 -9.21
CA PRO A 122 12.54 -12.72 -9.29
C PRO A 122 13.01 -13.20 -7.91
N LEU A 123 12.31 -14.22 -7.36
CA LEU A 123 12.60 -14.78 -6.04
C LEU A 123 13.55 -15.98 -6.07
N SER A 124 13.92 -16.46 -7.25
CA SER A 124 14.72 -17.69 -7.42
C SER A 124 16.05 -17.66 -6.66
N LYS A 125 16.71 -16.49 -6.55
CA LYS A 125 17.98 -16.36 -5.82
C LYS A 125 17.74 -16.53 -4.31
N MET A 126 16.75 -15.86 -3.75
CA MET A 126 16.38 -15.94 -2.33
C MET A 126 15.96 -17.36 -1.94
N CYS A 127 15.15 -18.02 -2.78
CA CYS A 127 14.71 -19.41 -2.55
C CYS A 127 15.88 -20.40 -2.57
N LYS A 128 16.81 -20.27 -3.51
CA LYS A 128 18.02 -21.12 -3.56
C LYS A 128 18.91 -20.90 -2.36
N GLU A 129 19.08 -19.65 -1.93
CA GLU A 129 19.85 -19.29 -0.75
C GLU A 129 19.25 -19.91 0.51
N LEU A 130 17.92 -19.82 0.70
CA LEU A 130 17.24 -20.42 1.82
C LEU A 130 17.42 -21.96 1.86
N VAL A 131 17.20 -22.65 0.75
CA VAL A 131 17.40 -24.11 0.68
C VAL A 131 18.85 -24.50 1.00
N ARG A 132 19.82 -23.74 0.52
CA ARG A 132 21.25 -23.95 0.84
C ARG A 132 21.50 -23.77 2.33
N ASN A 133 20.99 -22.68 2.92
CA ASN A 133 21.20 -22.39 4.34
C ASN A 133 20.52 -23.45 5.23
N VAL A 134 19.32 -23.90 4.89
CA VAL A 134 18.64 -25.00 5.58
C VAL A 134 19.48 -26.28 5.53
N SER A 135 20.06 -26.60 4.35
CA SER A 135 20.92 -27.77 4.19
C SER A 135 22.20 -27.69 5.01
N THR A 136 22.73 -26.48 5.25
CA THR A 136 24.00 -26.26 5.95
C THR A 136 23.82 -26.09 7.47
N PHE A 137 22.82 -25.35 7.89
CA PHE A 137 22.67 -24.88 9.27
C PHE A 137 21.42 -25.46 9.97
N GLY A 138 20.53 -26.14 9.22
CA GLY A 138 19.23 -26.61 9.72
C GLY A 138 18.15 -25.51 9.71
N GLU A 139 16.87 -25.93 9.70
CA GLU A 139 15.72 -25.03 9.52
C GLU A 139 15.56 -23.97 10.61
N MET A 140 16.05 -24.23 11.84
CA MET A 140 15.90 -23.33 12.97
C MET A 140 17.01 -22.28 13.09
N SER A 141 18.01 -22.32 12.19
CA SER A 141 19.09 -21.34 12.21
C SER A 141 18.62 -19.94 11.78
N PRO A 142 19.08 -18.87 12.44
CA PRO A 142 18.84 -17.49 12.01
C PRO A 142 19.30 -17.21 10.58
N GLU A 143 20.30 -17.96 10.08
CA GLU A 143 20.82 -17.89 8.71
C GLU A 143 19.79 -18.28 7.64
N CYS A 144 18.70 -18.94 8.05
CA CYS A 144 17.61 -19.35 7.17
C CYS A 144 16.53 -18.26 7.04
N VAL A 145 16.66 -17.12 7.67
CA VAL A 145 15.81 -15.94 7.44
C VAL A 145 16.43 -15.09 6.34
N ILE A 146 15.86 -15.17 5.15
CA ILE A 146 16.33 -14.41 3.98
C ILE A 146 15.44 -13.19 3.80
N GLN A 147 16.02 -12.01 3.98
CA GLN A 147 15.33 -10.75 3.80
C GLN A 147 15.89 -10.00 2.59
N HIS A 148 14.99 -9.46 1.78
CA HIS A 148 15.38 -8.53 0.72
C HIS A 148 15.76 -7.20 1.41
N LYS A 149 17.06 -7.03 1.65
CA LYS A 149 17.59 -5.86 2.35
C LYS A 149 17.68 -4.67 1.40
N TYR A 150 17.47 -3.50 1.96
CA TYR A 150 17.81 -2.24 1.34
C TYR A 150 19.32 -2.18 1.13
N ASP A 151 19.76 -1.90 -0.08
CA ASP A 151 21.17 -1.57 -0.37
C ASP A 151 21.30 -0.05 -0.37
N ALA A 152 21.95 0.48 0.66
CA ALA A 152 22.21 1.93 0.80
C ALA A 152 22.96 2.54 -0.39
N ASN A 153 23.62 1.70 -1.21
CA ASN A 153 24.34 2.14 -2.40
C ASN A 153 23.47 2.25 -3.65
N GLU A 154 22.25 1.68 -3.65
CA GLU A 154 21.35 1.71 -4.80
C GLU A 154 20.50 2.98 -4.89
N GLU A 155 20.31 3.73 -3.79
CA GLU A 155 19.60 5.01 -3.81
C GLU A 155 20.52 6.16 -3.43
N PRO A 156 20.57 7.25 -4.23
CA PRO A 156 21.28 8.44 -3.83
C PRO A 156 20.62 9.00 -2.57
N PHE A 157 21.39 9.10 -1.50
CA PHE A 157 21.01 9.82 -0.29
C PHE A 157 20.49 11.20 -0.70
N SER A 158 19.21 11.45 -0.43
CA SER A 158 18.66 12.79 -0.70
C SER A 158 19.37 13.80 0.19
N LEU A 159 20.10 14.75 -0.42
CA LEU A 159 20.74 15.86 0.28
C LEU A 159 19.72 16.83 0.92
N ASN A 160 18.42 16.59 0.71
CA ASN A 160 17.36 17.38 1.30
C ASN A 160 16.93 16.77 2.65
N PRO A 161 17.40 17.31 3.80
CA PRO A 161 17.07 16.80 5.12
C PRO A 161 15.57 16.91 5.45
N PHE A 162 14.87 17.88 4.85
CA PHE A 162 13.42 18.02 5.02
C PHE A 162 12.64 16.88 4.37
N LYS A 163 13.09 16.38 3.21
CA LYS A 163 12.46 15.23 2.54
C LYS A 163 12.59 13.97 3.40
N ASN A 164 13.78 13.71 3.93
CA ASN A 164 14.03 12.55 4.79
C ASN A 164 13.25 12.62 6.12
N MET A 165 13.02 13.83 6.64
CA MET A 165 12.24 14.03 7.87
C MET A 165 10.73 13.82 7.64
N MET A 166 10.22 14.15 6.45
CA MET A 166 8.80 13.94 6.10
C MET A 166 8.48 12.50 5.68
N GLU A 167 9.42 11.82 5.03
CA GLU A 167 9.22 10.44 4.57
C GLU A 167 9.44 9.39 5.68
N GLY A 168 10.12 9.76 6.76
CA GLY A 168 10.53 8.87 7.85
C GLY A 168 11.60 7.86 7.43
N PRO A 169 12.10 7.04 8.35
CA PRO A 169 13.12 6.03 8.04
C PRO A 169 12.54 4.99 7.09
N MET A 170 13.32 4.62 6.05
CA MET A 170 12.97 3.54 5.13
C MET A 170 12.92 2.20 5.87
N GLN A 171 11.85 1.44 5.64
CA GLN A 171 11.66 0.11 6.23
C GLN A 171 11.88 -1.01 5.20
N GLY A 172 11.75 -0.69 3.92
CA GLY A 172 11.86 -1.61 2.80
C GLY A 172 12.71 -1.08 1.65
N LYS A 173 12.54 -1.65 0.49
CA LYS A 173 13.17 -1.21 -0.76
C LYS A 173 12.14 -0.57 -1.67
N TRP A 174 12.49 0.55 -2.32
CA TRP A 174 11.66 1.18 -3.34
C TRP A 174 11.71 0.38 -4.63
N LEU A 175 10.55 -0.05 -5.10
CA LEU A 175 10.33 -0.77 -6.34
C LEU A 175 9.66 0.16 -7.34
N LYS A 176 10.32 0.41 -8.48
CA LYS A 176 9.73 1.19 -9.57
C LYS A 176 8.61 0.41 -10.23
N MET A 177 7.51 1.09 -10.50
CA MET A 177 6.36 0.55 -11.21
C MET A 177 6.40 1.03 -12.66
N TYR A 178 6.07 0.14 -13.58
CA TYR A 178 6.09 0.42 -15.00
C TYR A 178 4.73 0.18 -15.63
N HIS A 179 4.40 0.94 -16.65
CA HIS A 179 3.15 0.72 -17.38
C HIS A 179 3.15 -0.65 -18.06
N PRO A 180 2.08 -1.46 -17.92
CA PRO A 180 2.06 -2.83 -18.44
C PRO A 180 2.22 -2.92 -19.96
N THR A 181 1.78 -1.89 -20.71
CA THR A 181 1.83 -1.85 -22.18
C THR A 181 2.80 -0.82 -22.76
N LEU A 182 3.34 0.10 -21.96
CA LEU A 182 4.30 1.13 -22.37
C LEU A 182 5.62 0.93 -21.60
N PRO A 183 6.52 0.07 -22.09
CA PRO A 183 7.77 -0.21 -21.41
C PRO A 183 8.65 1.04 -21.29
N GLY A 184 9.22 1.25 -20.10
CA GLY A 184 10.15 2.36 -19.83
C GLY A 184 9.51 3.58 -19.18
N GLU A 185 8.20 3.75 -19.20
CA GLU A 185 7.52 4.80 -18.44
C GLU A 185 7.34 4.39 -16.97
N SER A 186 7.97 5.15 -16.07
CA SER A 186 7.76 4.99 -14.64
C SER A 186 6.37 5.48 -14.25
N GLN A 187 5.61 4.63 -13.59
CA GLN A 187 4.27 4.94 -13.08
C GLN A 187 4.26 5.22 -11.58
N GLY A 188 5.43 5.38 -10.99
CA GLY A 188 5.63 5.61 -9.57
C GLY A 188 6.49 4.54 -8.92
N GLU A 189 6.51 4.54 -7.59
CA GLU A 189 7.33 3.64 -6.80
C GLU A 189 6.57 3.18 -5.55
N VAL A 190 6.84 1.94 -5.12
CA VAL A 190 6.27 1.36 -3.89
C VAL A 190 7.39 0.86 -2.99
N GLU A 191 7.32 1.16 -1.71
CA GLU A 191 8.24 0.66 -0.68
C GLU A 191 7.76 -0.69 -0.17
N ILE A 192 8.56 -1.75 -0.39
CA ILE A 192 8.23 -3.12 0.02
C ILE A 192 9.39 -3.80 0.72
N MET A 193 9.05 -4.75 1.58
CA MET A 193 10.01 -5.68 2.21
C MET A 193 9.53 -7.11 2.00
N ILE A 194 10.44 -7.99 1.61
CA ILE A 194 10.16 -9.41 1.44
C ILE A 194 11.04 -10.19 2.41
N THR A 195 10.45 -11.06 3.20
CA THR A 195 11.14 -11.97 4.11
C THR A 195 10.70 -13.40 3.82
N LEU A 196 11.68 -14.30 3.60
CA LEU A 196 11.47 -15.74 3.48
C LEU A 196 12.04 -16.42 4.72
N LEU A 197 11.28 -17.32 5.34
CA LEU A 197 11.72 -18.10 6.48
C LEU A 197 11.10 -19.50 6.45
N PRO A 198 11.79 -20.53 7.01
CA PRO A 198 11.22 -21.86 7.16
C PRO A 198 9.95 -21.81 8.02
N ARG A 199 8.96 -22.66 7.68
CA ARG A 199 7.67 -22.70 8.39
C ARG A 199 7.82 -22.91 9.89
N LYS A 200 8.75 -23.76 10.31
CA LYS A 200 9.01 -23.99 11.74
C LYS A 200 9.40 -22.72 12.49
N GLN A 201 10.24 -21.87 11.88
CA GLN A 201 10.57 -20.57 12.48
C GLN A 201 9.38 -19.60 12.45
N ALA A 202 8.54 -19.67 11.41
CA ALA A 202 7.33 -18.86 11.33
C ALA A 202 6.32 -19.22 12.42
N GLU A 203 6.21 -20.52 12.76
CA GLU A 203 5.35 -21.02 13.82
C GLU A 203 5.84 -20.60 15.22
N GLU A 204 7.17 -20.50 15.44
CA GLU A 204 7.72 -19.94 16.68
C GLU A 204 7.57 -18.43 16.79
N ARG A 205 7.57 -17.75 15.66
CA ARG A 205 7.44 -16.29 15.55
C ARG A 205 6.28 -15.90 14.65
N PRO A 206 5.03 -16.26 15.03
CA PRO A 206 3.86 -15.99 14.22
C PRO A 206 3.62 -14.49 14.09
N VAL A 207 3.05 -14.10 12.95
CA VAL A 207 2.62 -12.73 12.64
C VAL A 207 1.22 -12.75 12.06
N GLY A 208 0.46 -11.68 12.31
CA GLY A 208 -0.86 -11.50 11.71
C GLY A 208 -0.78 -10.95 10.28
N LYS A 209 -1.84 -11.17 9.51
CA LYS A 209 -2.04 -10.53 8.21
C LYS A 209 -2.33 -9.04 8.42
N ALA A 210 -1.99 -8.22 7.46
CA ALA A 210 -2.11 -6.77 7.56
C ALA A 210 -1.37 -6.24 8.82
N ARG A 211 -2.11 -5.68 9.75
CA ARG A 211 -1.65 -5.14 11.04
C ARG A 211 -2.22 -5.93 12.22
N GLU A 212 -2.82 -7.11 11.95
CA GLU A 212 -3.40 -7.97 12.98
C GLU A 212 -2.32 -8.51 13.93
N LEU A 213 -2.73 -8.82 15.14
CA LEU A 213 -1.85 -9.43 16.14
C LEU A 213 -1.56 -10.91 15.84
N PRO A 214 -0.34 -11.36 16.08
CA PRO A 214 0.83 -10.65 16.59
C PRO A 214 1.43 -9.72 15.53
N ASN A 215 1.50 -8.41 15.81
CA ASN A 215 2.05 -7.43 14.88
C ASN A 215 3.53 -7.17 15.21
N ARG A 216 4.40 -7.93 14.56
CA ARG A 216 5.86 -7.90 14.73
C ARG A 216 6.59 -8.33 13.46
N ASP A 217 7.89 -8.15 13.37
CA ASP A 217 8.79 -8.60 12.33
C ASP A 217 8.44 -8.13 10.89
N PRO A 218 8.28 -6.82 10.66
CA PRO A 218 8.33 -5.67 11.54
C PRO A 218 6.96 -5.35 12.16
N GLU A 219 6.96 -4.53 13.23
CA GLU A 219 5.73 -3.90 13.72
C GLU A 219 5.23 -2.89 12.70
N LEU A 220 3.98 -3.05 12.25
CA LEU A 220 3.33 -2.19 11.27
C LEU A 220 2.42 -1.20 11.99
N LYS A 221 2.74 0.09 11.88
CA LYS A 221 1.91 1.16 12.42
C LYS A 221 0.66 1.36 11.56
N GLU A 222 -0.38 1.98 12.14
CA GLU A 222 -1.52 2.42 11.34
C GLU A 222 -1.04 3.35 10.21
N PRO A 223 -1.59 3.17 8.99
CA PRO A 223 -1.21 4.00 7.86
C PRO A 223 -1.68 5.44 8.06
N ASP A 224 -0.84 6.40 7.69
CA ASP A 224 -1.20 7.82 7.68
C ASP A 224 -2.11 8.08 6.47
N ARG A 225 -3.40 8.19 6.75
CA ARG A 225 -4.45 8.42 5.76
C ARG A 225 -5.45 9.43 6.28
N ALA A 226 -5.90 10.32 5.40
CA ALA A 226 -7.01 11.20 5.72
C ALA A 226 -8.33 10.38 5.73
N HIS A 227 -9.13 10.58 6.76
CA HIS A 227 -10.41 9.89 6.93
C HIS A 227 -11.59 10.86 6.81
N LEU A 228 -12.68 10.40 6.20
CA LEU A 228 -13.95 11.12 6.26
C LEU A 228 -14.45 11.14 7.71
N SER A 229 -14.76 12.32 8.23
CA SER A 229 -15.21 12.51 9.60
C SER A 229 -16.43 13.43 9.63
N LEU A 230 -17.50 12.97 10.27
CA LEU A 230 -18.68 13.82 10.53
C LEU A 230 -18.38 14.94 11.51
N LEU A 231 -17.37 14.76 12.39
CA LEU A 231 -16.93 15.79 13.33
C LEU A 231 -16.05 16.87 12.67
N ASN A 232 -15.51 16.57 11.47
CA ASN A 232 -14.76 17.54 10.66
C ASN A 232 -15.30 17.57 9.22
N PRO A 233 -16.50 18.12 9.01
CA PRO A 233 -17.14 18.12 7.70
C PRO A 233 -16.37 18.93 6.65
N LEU A 234 -15.67 20.00 7.06
CA LEU A 234 -14.84 20.80 6.17
C LEU A 234 -13.59 20.05 5.71
N GLY A 235 -12.95 19.30 6.59
CA GLY A 235 -11.84 18.42 6.26
C GLY A 235 -12.29 17.29 5.33
N SER A 236 -13.45 16.70 5.58
CA SER A 236 -14.05 15.67 4.72
C SER A 236 -14.41 16.22 3.32
N LEU A 237 -14.97 17.43 3.25
CA LEU A 237 -15.24 18.11 1.98
C LEU A 237 -13.94 18.40 1.21
N ALA A 238 -12.91 18.88 1.90
CA ALA A 238 -11.59 19.11 1.31
C ALA A 238 -10.95 17.82 0.81
N LEU A 239 -11.17 16.70 1.49
CA LEU A 239 -10.71 15.39 1.07
C LEU A 239 -11.40 14.95 -0.23
N ILE A 240 -12.71 15.13 -0.35
CA ILE A 240 -13.48 14.70 -1.52
C ILE A 240 -13.23 15.62 -2.73
N MET A 241 -13.33 16.95 -2.56
CA MET A 241 -13.38 17.91 -3.66
C MET A 241 -12.08 18.69 -3.88
N GLY A 242 -11.12 18.56 -2.98
CA GLY A 242 -9.93 19.39 -2.96
C GLY A 242 -10.06 20.62 -2.05
N PRO A 243 -8.94 21.11 -1.49
CA PRO A 243 -8.96 22.22 -0.54
C PRO A 243 -9.49 23.50 -1.15
N ASP A 244 -9.20 23.78 -2.42
CA ASP A 244 -9.62 25.03 -3.07
C ASP A 244 -11.12 25.05 -3.41
N MET A 245 -11.66 23.90 -3.86
CA MET A 245 -13.11 23.78 -4.09
C MET A 245 -13.87 23.82 -2.75
N ALA A 246 -13.37 23.16 -1.71
CA ALA A 246 -13.96 23.20 -0.38
C ALA A 246 -14.05 24.64 0.15
N LYS A 247 -12.97 25.42 0.03
CA LYS A 247 -12.97 26.87 0.42
C LYS A 247 -14.02 27.67 -0.35
N LYS A 248 -14.15 27.46 -1.67
CA LYS A 248 -15.15 28.14 -2.50
C LYS A 248 -16.57 27.81 -2.05
N ILE A 249 -16.86 26.54 -1.78
CA ILE A 249 -18.19 26.11 -1.29
C ILE A 249 -18.51 26.74 0.06
N VAL A 250 -17.56 26.72 1.01
CA VAL A 250 -17.73 27.36 2.31
C VAL A 250 -18.01 28.86 2.17
N PHE A 251 -17.25 29.53 1.29
CA PHE A 251 -17.47 30.96 1.01
C PHE A 251 -18.87 31.25 0.47
N VAL A 252 -19.35 30.45 -0.48
CA VAL A 252 -20.72 30.56 -1.02
C VAL A 252 -21.78 30.35 0.06
N ILE A 253 -21.60 29.33 0.92
CA ILE A 253 -22.53 29.09 2.06
C ILE A 253 -22.57 30.27 3.02
N LEU A 254 -21.42 30.89 3.33
CA LEU A 254 -21.36 32.08 4.19
C LEU A 254 -22.06 33.28 3.56
N ILE A 255 -21.90 33.51 2.25
CA ILE A 255 -22.62 34.59 1.54
C ILE A 255 -24.13 34.34 1.58
N LEU A 256 -24.59 33.15 1.26
CA LEU A 256 -26.02 32.82 1.28
C LEU A 256 -26.60 32.92 2.69
N GLY A 257 -25.87 32.50 3.71
CA GLY A 257 -26.26 32.63 5.13
C GLY A 257 -26.38 34.08 5.56
N SER A 258 -25.41 34.93 5.18
CA SER A 258 -25.47 36.37 5.50
C SER A 258 -26.60 37.08 4.78
N LEU A 259 -26.87 36.72 3.52
CA LEU A 259 -27.98 37.26 2.76
C LEU A 259 -29.34 36.84 3.38
N TYR A 260 -29.46 35.60 3.80
CA TYR A 260 -30.65 35.09 4.49
C TYR A 260 -30.89 35.86 5.80
N MET A 261 -29.85 36.04 6.63
CA MET A 261 -29.94 36.80 7.87
C MET A 261 -30.35 38.28 7.64
N PHE A 262 -29.81 38.88 6.57
CA PHE A 262 -30.18 40.26 6.18
C PHE A 262 -31.68 40.32 5.80
N VAL A 263 -32.16 39.41 4.94
CA VAL A 263 -33.57 39.40 4.53
C VAL A 263 -34.50 39.17 5.74
N MET A 264 -34.14 38.28 6.66
CA MET A 264 -34.92 38.05 7.88
C MET A 264 -34.92 39.26 8.78
N SER A 265 -33.79 39.98 8.95
CA SER A 265 -33.77 41.22 9.74
C SER A 265 -34.66 42.31 9.17
N VAL A 266 -34.66 42.50 7.84
CA VAL A 266 -35.57 43.44 7.15
C VAL A 266 -37.02 43.05 7.36
N PHE A 267 -37.34 41.73 7.26
CA PHE A 267 -38.71 41.23 7.49
C PHE A 267 -39.16 41.52 8.94
N PHE A 268 -38.32 41.33 9.95
CA PHE A 268 -38.67 41.65 11.34
C PHE A 268 -38.89 43.13 11.55
N ILE A 269 -38.05 44.01 10.98
CA ILE A 269 -38.21 45.45 11.05
C ILE A 269 -39.56 45.89 10.43
N ILE A 270 -39.92 45.33 9.28
CA ILE A 270 -41.19 45.64 8.61
C ILE A 270 -42.38 45.20 9.49
N ASN A 271 -42.33 44.02 10.09
CA ASN A 271 -43.38 43.56 10.98
C ASN A 271 -43.51 44.44 12.22
N ASP A 272 -42.39 44.84 12.84
CA ASP A 272 -42.42 45.76 13.99
C ASP A 272 -43.04 47.11 13.63
N ILE A 273 -42.78 47.65 12.44
CA ILE A 273 -43.41 48.90 11.95
C ILE A 273 -44.93 48.72 11.77
N ILE A 274 -45.32 47.62 11.15
CA ILE A 274 -46.74 47.33 10.92
C ILE A 274 -47.50 47.18 12.27
N ASP A 275 -46.95 46.44 13.23
CA ASP A 275 -47.53 46.26 14.55
C ASP A 275 -47.64 47.59 15.34
N ALA A 276 -46.64 48.45 15.22
CA ALA A 276 -46.66 49.79 15.79
C ALA A 276 -47.77 50.65 15.18
N GLU A 277 -47.95 50.60 13.88
CA GLU A 277 -48.96 51.40 13.17
C GLU A 277 -50.40 50.88 13.49
N ILE A 278 -50.58 49.56 13.57
CA ILE A 278 -51.83 48.94 14.01
C ILE A 278 -52.16 49.36 15.44
N THR A 279 -51.18 49.29 16.33
CA THR A 279 -51.36 49.68 17.73
C THR A 279 -51.71 51.16 17.88
N ALA A 280 -51.09 52.04 17.13
CA ALA A 280 -51.40 53.47 17.11
C ALA A 280 -52.81 53.73 16.63
N THR A 281 -53.27 53.08 15.56
CA THR A 281 -54.61 53.18 14.99
C THR A 281 -55.71 52.67 15.99
N ILE A 282 -55.44 51.58 16.70
CA ILE A 282 -56.34 51.10 17.74
C ILE A 282 -56.48 52.06 18.92
N ASN A 283 -55.37 52.66 19.32
CA ASN A 283 -55.36 53.61 20.43
C ASN A 283 -56.11 54.92 20.06
N GLU A 284 -55.95 55.39 18.82
CA GLU A 284 -56.69 56.55 18.31
C GLU A 284 -58.21 56.28 18.31
N LYS A 285 -58.68 55.14 17.87
CA LYS A 285 -60.09 54.75 17.88
C LYS A 285 -60.66 54.55 19.27
N ARG A 286 -59.86 54.28 20.28
CA ARG A 286 -60.31 54.16 21.68
C ARG A 286 -60.38 55.55 22.40
N ALA A 287 -59.77 56.56 21.86
CA ALA A 287 -59.72 57.91 22.40
C ALA A 287 -60.86 58.82 21.85
N MET A 288 -61.54 58.36 20.78
CA MET A 288 -62.80 59.01 20.29
C MET A 288 -64.03 58.35 20.92
#